data_66c656a0399db2d4081bb41997248302
#
_entry.id   66c656a0399db2d4081bb41997248302
#
_cell.length_a   1.000
_cell.length_b   1.000
_cell.length_c   1.000
_cell.angle_alpha   90.00
_cell.angle_beta   90.00
_cell.angle_gamma   90.00
#
_symmetry.space_group_name_H-M   'P 1'
#
loop_
_entity.id
_entity.type
_entity.pdbx_description
1 polymer ?
#
loop_
_entity_poly.entity_id
_entity_poly.type
_entity_poly.pdbx_seq_one_letter_code
_entity_poly.pdbx_strand_id
1 'polypeptide(L)'
;MSYSKRQFVSAAFEELGLASYVFDLQPEQFESALRRLDSMMATWNAIGIRLSYPLPGSPENSDIDAETTVPDSANEAIIANLAVRLAPSVGKSASIDVKVAAKKAYDILAARAAQPIEMMMPTDMPSGAGTKPWRRDQPFLYPVDPGIDAGSDGKLDFT
;
A
#
# COMPACT_ATOMS: atom_id res chain seq x y z
N MET A 1 7.93 15.14 4.83
CA MET A 1 8.59 16.02 3.85
C MET A 1 8.27 15.49 2.45
N SER A 2 7.78 16.35 1.54
CA SER A 2 7.52 15.91 0.17
C SER A 2 8.81 16.00 -0.65
N TYR A 3 9.21 14.89 -1.27
CA TYR A 3 10.33 14.86 -2.20
C TYR A 3 9.83 15.24 -3.59
N SER A 4 10.59 16.08 -4.33
CA SER A 4 10.33 16.27 -5.74
C SER A 4 10.90 15.11 -6.57
N LYS A 5 10.39 14.93 -7.80
CA LYS A 5 10.95 13.90 -8.70
C LYS A 5 12.44 14.12 -8.95
N ARG A 6 12.87 15.37 -9.07
CA ARG A 6 14.29 15.75 -9.21
C ARG A 6 15.15 15.24 -8.06
N GLN A 7 14.63 15.35 -6.81
CA GLN A 7 15.38 14.89 -5.64
C GLN A 7 15.55 13.36 -5.62
N PHE A 8 14.53 12.61 -6.03
CA PHE A 8 14.67 11.15 -6.18
C PHE A 8 15.70 10.76 -7.22
N VAL A 9 15.72 11.45 -8.37
CA VAL A 9 16.68 11.19 -9.44
C VAL A 9 18.09 11.57 -8.99
N SER A 10 18.27 12.73 -8.35
CA SER A 10 19.58 13.16 -7.84
C SER A 10 20.12 12.19 -6.79
N ALA A 11 19.30 11.79 -5.82
CA ALA A 11 19.69 10.83 -4.80
C ALA A 11 20.05 9.46 -5.40
N ALA A 12 19.35 9.00 -6.44
CA ALA A 12 19.68 7.75 -7.11
C ALA A 12 21.02 7.81 -7.86
N PHE A 13 21.38 8.97 -8.42
CA PHE A 13 22.70 9.17 -8.99
C PHE A 13 23.79 9.25 -7.91
N GLU A 14 23.50 9.82 -6.76
CA GLU A 14 24.41 9.83 -5.61
C GLU A 14 24.74 8.43 -5.13
N GLU A 15 23.74 7.53 -5.05
CA GLU A 15 23.94 6.10 -4.72
C GLU A 15 24.87 5.37 -5.73
N LEU A 16 24.94 5.86 -6.96
CA LEU A 16 25.86 5.36 -7.99
C LEU A 16 27.22 6.02 -7.95
N GLY A 17 27.46 6.95 -7.01
CA GLY A 17 28.67 7.74 -6.93
C GLY A 17 28.80 8.76 -8.08
N LEU A 18 27.68 9.28 -8.55
CA LEU A 18 27.58 10.35 -9.53
C LEU A 18 26.88 11.57 -8.89
N ALA A 19 27.40 11.99 -7.76
CA ALA A 19 26.85 13.13 -7.06
C ALA A 19 26.96 14.41 -7.93
N SER A 20 25.90 15.20 -7.95
CA SER A 20 25.79 16.41 -8.76
C SER A 20 26.83 17.48 -8.43
N TYR A 21 27.40 17.45 -7.22
CA TYR A 21 28.48 18.35 -6.80
C TYR A 21 29.89 17.94 -7.33
N VAL A 22 30.01 16.72 -7.90
CA VAL A 22 31.27 16.19 -8.46
C VAL A 22 31.18 16.04 -9.97
N PHE A 23 29.99 15.67 -10.46
CA PHE A 23 29.75 15.38 -11.88
C PHE A 23 28.67 16.32 -12.42
N ASP A 24 28.95 16.93 -13.57
CA ASP A 24 27.96 17.72 -14.29
C ASP A 24 27.03 16.78 -15.07
N LEU A 25 25.88 16.51 -14.49
CA LEU A 25 24.85 15.65 -15.10
C LEU A 25 24.11 16.44 -16.17
N GLN A 26 24.11 15.93 -17.39
CA GLN A 26 23.43 16.56 -18.52
C GLN A 26 21.89 16.46 -18.37
N PRO A 27 21.13 17.45 -18.87
CA PRO A 27 19.67 17.45 -18.82
C PRO A 27 19.04 16.18 -19.40
N GLU A 28 19.61 15.64 -20.47
CA GLU A 28 19.13 14.41 -21.12
C GLU A 28 19.24 13.16 -20.19
N GLN A 29 20.25 13.16 -19.32
CA GLN A 29 20.40 12.09 -18.31
C GLN A 29 19.29 12.18 -17.26
N PHE A 30 18.93 13.39 -16.85
CA PHE A 30 17.80 13.60 -15.94
C PHE A 30 16.48 13.19 -16.57
N GLU A 31 16.22 13.52 -17.84
CA GLU A 31 15.01 13.10 -18.54
C GLU A 31 14.94 11.58 -18.69
N SER A 32 16.05 10.94 -19.07
CA SER A 32 16.12 9.49 -19.17
C SER A 32 15.86 8.81 -17.81
N ALA A 33 16.42 9.37 -16.74
CA ALA A 33 16.22 8.88 -15.39
C ALA A 33 14.76 9.08 -14.93
N LEU A 34 14.15 10.23 -15.26
CA LEU A 34 12.76 10.53 -14.97
C LEU A 34 11.80 9.53 -15.61
N ARG A 35 12.01 9.21 -16.89
CA ARG A 35 11.19 8.18 -17.60
C ARG A 35 11.32 6.82 -16.95
N ARG A 36 12.49 6.45 -16.43
CA ARG A 36 12.69 5.19 -15.70
C ARG A 36 12.04 5.21 -14.33
N LEU A 37 12.07 6.35 -13.63
CA LEU A 37 11.36 6.54 -12.38
C LEU A 37 9.86 6.37 -12.58
N ASP A 38 9.26 7.08 -13.55
CA ASP A 38 7.84 7.00 -13.85
C ASP A 38 7.42 5.58 -14.25
N SER A 39 8.21 4.90 -15.08
CA SER A 39 7.97 3.50 -15.46
C SER A 39 8.03 2.55 -14.25
N MET A 40 8.99 2.77 -13.34
CA MET A 40 9.08 1.99 -12.10
C MET A 40 7.86 2.20 -11.23
N MET A 41 7.44 3.44 -11.03
CA MET A 41 6.28 3.77 -10.22
C MET A 41 4.98 3.25 -10.83
N ALA A 42 4.84 3.29 -12.15
CA ALA A 42 3.71 2.69 -12.85
C ALA A 42 3.64 1.17 -12.64
N THR A 43 4.79 0.48 -12.68
CA THR A 43 4.88 -0.96 -12.41
C THR A 43 4.47 -1.27 -10.97
N TRP A 44 4.95 -0.49 -9.99
CA TRP A 44 4.59 -0.68 -8.59
C TRP A 44 3.10 -0.43 -8.33
N ASN A 45 2.55 0.61 -8.96
CA ASN A 45 1.11 0.88 -8.87
C ASN A 45 0.27 -0.28 -9.45
N ALA A 46 0.71 -0.90 -10.55
CA ALA A 46 0.04 -2.05 -11.16
C ALA A 46 0.07 -3.31 -10.26
N ILE A 47 1.12 -3.48 -9.47
CA ILE A 47 1.26 -4.58 -8.49
C ILE A 47 0.42 -4.31 -7.22
N GLY A 48 -0.09 -3.08 -7.03
CA GLY A 48 -0.88 -2.70 -5.87
C GLY A 48 -0.12 -1.87 -4.83
N ILE A 49 1.16 -1.57 -5.05
CA ILE A 49 1.93 -0.67 -4.19
C ILE A 49 1.61 0.77 -4.57
N ARG A 50 0.58 1.34 -3.93
CA ARG A 50 0.10 2.70 -4.19
C ARG A 50 0.78 3.68 -3.26
N LEU A 51 1.67 4.51 -3.80
CA LEU A 51 2.47 5.48 -3.04
C LEU A 51 2.04 6.93 -3.25
N SER A 52 0.86 7.17 -3.82
CA SER A 52 0.38 8.53 -4.16
C SER A 52 1.36 9.32 -5.04
N TYR A 53 2.11 8.61 -5.88
CA TYR A 53 3.03 9.24 -6.83
C TYR A 53 2.26 9.77 -8.04
N PRO A 54 2.49 11.03 -8.46
CA PRO A 54 1.83 11.62 -9.62
C PRO A 54 2.39 11.00 -10.91
N LEU A 55 1.68 10.01 -11.44
CA LEU A 55 2.02 9.40 -12.73
C LEU A 55 1.63 10.35 -13.87
N PRO A 56 2.53 10.59 -14.83
CA PRO A 56 2.20 11.40 -16.00
C PRO A 56 1.20 10.67 -16.91
N GLY A 57 0.31 11.43 -17.55
CA GLY A 57 -0.62 10.87 -18.54
C GLY A 57 0.06 10.42 -19.83
N SER A 58 1.22 11.00 -20.16
CA SER A 58 2.09 10.59 -21.25
C SER A 58 3.56 10.80 -20.84
N PRO A 59 4.51 10.04 -21.42
CA PRO A 59 5.94 10.15 -21.09
C PRO A 59 6.55 11.53 -21.36
N GLU A 60 5.93 12.30 -22.23
CA GLU A 60 6.38 13.65 -22.63
C GLU A 60 5.91 14.74 -21.65
N ASN A 61 4.86 14.44 -20.87
CA ASN A 61 4.27 15.41 -19.93
C ASN A 61 4.78 15.21 -18.49
N SER A 62 5.89 14.51 -18.31
CA SER A 62 6.46 14.34 -16.98
C SER A 62 7.26 15.57 -16.58
N ASP A 63 6.82 16.22 -15.50
CA ASP A 63 7.54 17.36 -14.92
C ASP A 63 8.51 16.84 -13.84
N ILE A 64 9.79 17.15 -14.02
CA ILE A 64 10.86 16.75 -13.11
C ILE A 64 10.77 17.49 -11.75
N ASP A 65 10.24 18.70 -11.76
CA ASP A 65 10.10 19.52 -10.56
C ASP A 65 8.80 19.28 -9.81
N ALA A 66 7.92 18.39 -10.33
CA ALA A 66 6.70 18.03 -9.67
C ALA A 66 6.98 17.45 -8.28
N GLU A 67 6.28 18.00 -7.27
CA GLU A 67 6.29 17.46 -5.92
C GLU A 67 5.54 16.13 -5.87
N THR A 68 6.07 15.20 -5.09
CA THR A 68 5.43 13.91 -4.87
C THR A 68 4.87 13.85 -3.46
N THR A 69 3.69 13.23 -3.31
CA THR A 69 3.08 12.98 -2.00
C THR A 69 3.45 11.59 -1.45
N VAL A 70 4.61 11.08 -1.85
CA VAL A 70 5.11 9.78 -1.43
C VAL A 70 5.44 9.80 0.07
N PRO A 71 5.03 8.79 0.84
CA PRO A 71 5.36 8.70 2.25
C PRO A 71 6.87 8.49 2.46
N ASP A 72 7.42 9.12 3.48
CA ASP A 72 8.88 9.07 3.79
C ASP A 72 9.41 7.63 3.92
N SER A 73 8.59 6.70 4.38
CA SER A 73 8.95 5.28 4.48
C SER A 73 9.24 4.58 3.15
N ALA A 74 8.84 5.19 2.03
CA ALA A 74 9.07 4.64 0.69
C ALA A 74 10.27 5.27 -0.03
N ASN A 75 10.83 6.36 0.50
CA ASN A 75 11.89 7.10 -0.16
C ASN A 75 13.12 6.23 -0.44
N GLU A 76 13.60 5.49 0.57
CA GLU A 76 14.75 4.60 0.43
C GLU A 76 14.52 3.53 -0.66
N ALA A 77 13.31 2.95 -0.68
CA ALA A 77 12.98 1.95 -1.68
C ALA A 77 13.00 2.53 -3.10
N ILE A 78 12.47 3.74 -3.29
CA ILE A 78 12.47 4.39 -4.59
C ILE A 78 13.89 4.72 -5.04
N ILE A 79 14.69 5.34 -4.17
CA ILE A 79 16.06 5.76 -4.47
C ILE A 79 16.93 4.55 -4.82
N ALA A 80 16.97 3.54 -3.96
CA ALA A 80 17.83 2.38 -4.17
C ALA A 80 17.42 1.54 -5.40
N ASN A 81 16.11 1.32 -5.62
CA ASN A 81 15.65 0.60 -6.81
C ASN A 81 15.86 1.40 -8.10
N LEU A 82 15.70 2.72 -8.05
CA LEU A 82 16.00 3.59 -9.19
C LEU A 82 17.51 3.54 -9.51
N ALA A 83 18.39 3.62 -8.51
CA ALA A 83 19.82 3.51 -8.69
C ALA A 83 20.21 2.18 -9.39
N VAL A 84 19.64 1.05 -8.95
CA VAL A 84 19.90 -0.25 -9.59
C VAL A 84 19.45 -0.24 -11.06
N ARG A 85 18.34 0.41 -11.39
CA ARG A 85 17.82 0.51 -12.78
C ARG A 85 18.63 1.49 -13.64
N LEU A 86 19.21 2.53 -13.05
CA LEU A 86 20.02 3.51 -13.75
C LEU A 86 21.46 3.03 -13.99
N ALA A 87 21.99 2.16 -13.14
CA ALA A 87 23.37 1.70 -13.22
C ALA A 87 23.82 1.26 -14.63
N PRO A 88 23.05 0.43 -15.38
CA PRO A 88 23.43 0.01 -16.72
C PRO A 88 23.51 1.16 -17.74
N SER A 89 22.65 2.20 -17.61
CA SER A 89 22.63 3.31 -18.55
C SER A 89 23.82 4.24 -18.41
N VAL A 90 24.44 4.25 -17.24
CA VAL A 90 25.62 5.05 -16.93
C VAL A 90 26.92 4.23 -17.08
N GLY A 91 26.81 2.98 -17.52
CA GLY A 91 27.95 2.07 -17.64
C GLY A 91 28.57 1.66 -16.32
N LYS A 92 27.84 1.81 -15.20
CA LYS A 92 28.26 1.40 -13.86
C LYS A 92 27.49 0.15 -13.41
N SER A 93 28.03 -0.56 -12.45
CA SER A 93 27.31 -1.59 -11.73
C SER A 93 26.95 -1.09 -10.34
N ALA A 94 25.68 -1.22 -9.95
CA ALA A 94 25.29 -0.94 -8.57
C ALA A 94 26.02 -1.85 -7.61
N SER A 95 26.47 -1.32 -6.47
CA SER A 95 27.13 -2.12 -5.43
C SER A 95 26.19 -3.20 -4.89
N ILE A 96 26.78 -4.22 -4.28
CA ILE A 96 26.00 -5.31 -3.66
C ILE A 96 25.13 -4.74 -2.54
N ASP A 97 25.66 -3.80 -1.77
CA ASP A 97 24.95 -3.15 -0.66
C ASP A 97 23.69 -2.43 -1.13
N VAL A 98 23.80 -1.65 -2.22
CA VAL A 98 22.66 -0.94 -2.83
C VAL A 98 21.61 -1.94 -3.34
N LYS A 99 22.02 -3.05 -3.94
CA LYS A 99 21.10 -4.10 -4.40
C LYS A 99 20.36 -4.77 -3.25
N VAL A 100 21.07 -5.05 -2.14
CA VAL A 100 20.47 -5.63 -0.94
C VAL A 100 19.51 -4.64 -0.28
N ALA A 101 19.90 -3.37 -0.17
CA ALA A 101 19.04 -2.31 0.35
C ALA A 101 17.77 -2.15 -0.50
N ALA A 102 17.91 -2.11 -1.84
CA ALA A 102 16.81 -2.02 -2.77
C ALA A 102 15.81 -3.17 -2.60
N LYS A 103 16.31 -4.41 -2.47
CA LYS A 103 15.44 -5.57 -2.26
C LYS A 103 14.74 -5.52 -0.91
N LYS A 104 15.45 -5.26 0.19
CA LYS A 104 14.87 -5.18 1.52
C LYS A 104 13.79 -4.09 1.61
N ALA A 105 14.09 -2.90 1.10
CA ALA A 105 13.15 -1.81 1.11
C ALA A 105 11.90 -2.10 0.25
N TYR A 106 12.07 -2.76 -0.90
CA TYR A 106 10.94 -3.20 -1.72
C TYR A 106 10.09 -4.25 -1.00
N ASP A 107 10.70 -5.24 -0.35
CA ASP A 107 10.01 -6.30 0.38
C ASP A 107 9.16 -5.70 1.53
N ILE A 108 9.67 -4.69 2.23
CA ILE A 108 8.93 -3.95 3.28
C ILE A 108 7.70 -3.25 2.68
N LEU A 109 7.85 -2.57 1.53
CA LEU A 109 6.72 -1.92 0.87
C LEU A 109 5.67 -2.91 0.38
N ALA A 110 6.12 -4.03 -0.20
CA ALA A 110 5.22 -5.08 -0.68
C ALA A 110 4.45 -5.73 0.48
N ALA A 111 5.12 -6.00 1.60
CA ALA A 111 4.47 -6.53 2.80
C ALA A 111 3.42 -5.54 3.35
N ARG A 112 3.71 -4.24 3.36
CA ARG A 112 2.77 -3.21 3.78
C ARG A 112 1.57 -3.09 2.83
N ALA A 113 1.80 -3.17 1.53
CA ALA A 113 0.73 -3.12 0.53
C ALA A 113 -0.19 -4.36 0.59
N ALA A 114 0.35 -5.51 1.01
CA ALA A 114 -0.40 -6.75 1.16
C ALA A 114 -1.20 -6.84 2.47
N GLN A 115 -1.04 -5.90 3.40
CA GLN A 115 -1.83 -5.89 4.64
C GLN A 115 -3.30 -5.59 4.32
N PRO A 116 -4.24 -6.46 4.77
CA PRO A 116 -5.65 -6.17 4.61
C PRO A 116 -6.00 -4.90 5.39
N ILE A 117 -6.87 -4.08 4.83
CA ILE A 117 -7.43 -2.93 5.54
C ILE A 117 -8.29 -3.48 6.67
N GLU A 118 -7.87 -3.31 7.92
CA GLU A 118 -8.71 -3.60 9.06
C GLU A 118 -9.87 -2.60 9.06
N MET A 119 -11.05 -3.08 8.69
CA MET A 119 -12.27 -2.29 8.83
C MET A 119 -12.64 -2.30 10.32
N MET A 120 -12.43 -1.20 11.01
CA MET A 120 -13.07 -0.97 12.30
C MET A 120 -14.56 -0.77 12.04
N MET A 121 -15.36 -1.79 12.33
CA MET A 121 -16.81 -1.61 12.36
C MET A 121 -17.17 -0.64 13.50
N PRO A 122 -17.94 0.42 13.21
CA PRO A 122 -18.42 1.28 14.28
C PRO A 122 -19.20 0.46 15.30
N THR A 123 -18.97 0.76 16.58
CA THR A 123 -19.60 0.04 17.72
C THR A 123 -21.11 0.19 17.77
N ASP A 124 -21.67 1.15 17.06
CA ASP A 124 -23.11 1.42 16.93
C ASP A 124 -23.76 0.67 15.76
N MET A 125 -22.99 -0.05 14.95
CA MET A 125 -23.58 -0.95 13.98
C MET A 125 -24.31 -2.09 14.67
N PRO A 126 -25.60 -2.31 14.35
CA PRO A 126 -26.33 -3.44 14.90
C PRO A 126 -25.61 -4.72 14.48
N SER A 127 -25.08 -5.45 15.46
CA SER A 127 -24.53 -6.78 15.21
C SER A 127 -25.65 -7.64 14.62
N GLY A 128 -25.38 -8.25 13.44
CA GLY A 128 -26.36 -9.10 12.78
C GLY A 128 -26.86 -10.20 13.71
N ALA A 129 -28.04 -10.75 13.41
CA ALA A 129 -28.70 -11.75 14.23
C ALA A 129 -27.81 -12.96 14.57
N GLY A 130 -26.82 -13.28 13.72
CA GLY A 130 -25.87 -14.36 13.95
C GLY A 130 -24.74 -14.07 14.93
N THR A 131 -24.55 -12.80 15.33
CA THR A 131 -23.47 -12.37 16.24
C THR A 131 -23.96 -11.99 17.62
N LYS A 132 -25.27 -11.94 17.83
CA LYS A 132 -25.80 -11.70 19.18
C LYS A 132 -25.52 -12.90 20.03
N PRO A 133 -24.91 -12.74 21.22
CA PRO A 133 -24.84 -13.83 22.16
C PRO A 133 -26.28 -14.28 22.42
N TRP A 134 -26.49 -15.57 22.30
CA TRP A 134 -27.75 -16.20 22.57
C TRP A 134 -28.25 -15.78 23.96
N ARG A 135 -29.28 -14.99 23.98
CA ARG A 135 -29.97 -14.71 25.24
C ARG A 135 -30.96 -15.85 25.47
N ARG A 136 -30.77 -16.58 26.56
CA ARG A 136 -31.69 -17.64 26.98
C ARG A 136 -33.13 -17.15 27.09
N ASP A 137 -33.31 -15.87 27.37
CA ASP A 137 -34.58 -15.22 27.63
C ASP A 137 -35.34 -14.80 26.37
N GLN A 138 -34.69 -14.80 25.23
CA GLN A 138 -35.32 -14.50 23.92
C GLN A 138 -34.69 -15.33 22.82
N PRO A 139 -34.97 -16.60 22.74
CA PRO A 139 -34.52 -17.41 21.62
C PRO A 139 -35.17 -16.94 20.32
N PHE A 140 -34.41 -16.95 19.22
CA PHE A 140 -34.94 -16.64 17.89
C PHE A 140 -36.04 -17.59 17.44
N LEU A 141 -35.99 -18.82 17.91
CA LEU A 141 -37.07 -19.77 17.85
C LEU A 141 -37.67 -19.81 19.24
N TYR A 142 -38.88 -19.34 19.38
CA TYR A 142 -39.66 -19.58 20.59
C TYR A 142 -39.62 -21.08 20.85
N PRO A 143 -39.33 -21.52 22.09
CA PRO A 143 -39.51 -22.88 22.44
C PRO A 143 -40.97 -23.23 22.10
N VAL A 144 -41.17 -24.33 21.39
CA VAL A 144 -42.51 -24.85 21.15
C VAL A 144 -43.17 -24.93 22.51
N ASP A 145 -44.34 -24.29 22.63
CA ASP A 145 -45.09 -24.32 23.88
C ASP A 145 -45.13 -25.76 24.43
N PRO A 146 -44.81 -25.93 25.71
CA PRO A 146 -44.63 -27.26 26.29
C PRO A 146 -45.96 -28.05 26.44
N GLY A 147 -46.71 -28.04 25.41
CA GLY A 147 -47.82 -28.94 25.32
C GLY A 147 -49.13 -28.43 25.96
N ILE A 148 -50.12 -29.15 25.68
CA ILE A 148 -51.46 -28.93 26.19
C ILE A 148 -51.53 -29.56 27.60
N ASP A 149 -51.57 -28.69 28.61
CA ASP A 149 -51.76 -29.17 29.97
C ASP A 149 -53.27 -29.44 30.23
N ALA A 150 -53.57 -30.60 30.79
CA ALA A 150 -54.91 -30.86 31.25
C ALA A 150 -55.07 -30.17 32.61
N GLY A 151 -56.04 -29.27 32.70
CA GLY A 151 -56.38 -28.63 33.96
C GLY A 151 -56.89 -29.66 34.98
N SER A 152 -56.95 -29.27 36.24
CA SER A 152 -57.39 -30.14 37.36
C SER A 152 -58.85 -30.71 37.22
N ASP A 153 -59.60 -30.12 36.31
CA ASP A 153 -60.96 -30.53 35.95
C ASP A 153 -61.05 -31.38 34.66
N GLY A 154 -59.90 -31.79 34.13
CA GLY A 154 -59.76 -32.58 32.91
C GLY A 154 -60.01 -31.80 31.62
N LYS A 155 -60.15 -30.48 31.68
CA LYS A 155 -60.18 -29.60 30.47
C LYS A 155 -58.81 -29.28 29.97
N LEU A 156 -58.66 -29.18 28.64
CA LEU A 156 -57.47 -28.82 27.99
C LEU A 156 -57.35 -27.30 28.04
N ASP A 157 -56.28 -26.78 28.71
CA ASP A 157 -55.93 -25.38 28.70
C ASP A 157 -54.85 -25.12 27.64
N PHE A 158 -55.12 -24.20 26.72
CA PHE A 158 -54.18 -23.71 25.72
C PHE A 158 -53.55 -22.41 26.27
N THR A 159 -52.32 -22.47 26.77
CA THR A 159 -51.56 -21.33 27.25
C THR A 159 -50.49 -20.93 26.24
#